data_4a1374289669156d5d4ad5fd53fa7d98
#
_entry.id   4a1374289669156d5d4ad5fd53fa7d98
#
_cell.length_a   1.000
_cell.length_b   1.000
_cell.length_c   1.000
_cell.angle_alpha   90.00
_cell.angle_beta   90.00
_cell.angle_gamma   90.00
#
_symmetry.space_group_name_H-M   'P 1'
#
loop_
_entity.id
_entity.type
_entity.pdbx_description
1 polymer ?
#
loop_
_entity_poly.entity_id
_entity_poly.type
_entity_poly.pdbx_seq_one_letter_code
_entity_poly.pdbx_strand_id
1 'polypeptide(L)'
;GLRLLTTYKSPLYDIDGSVMGTVGVAIDVTREREYQEELIRKSDMLESLFTTMDCGVITHSLDGRRILSVNRAALNILGFSTRDALLDAGFDLIASTVEEGDKSRLRDCIRSLKDEGDSLGIAYRVRHPDGRLLYIMGNVKLVRMGEELVCRRFLLDCTAQKEQEQREQREQERRQLELIQALSVDYRLVYFLDLDTGRGAPLQMAEGVEQALMAFRQGRPFQDSMEDYIDEAVCPDDREALRQACSPEAL
;
A
#
# COMPACT_ATOMS: atom_id res chain seq x y z
N GLY A 1 16.20 -9.78 51.45
CA GLY A 1 15.35 -8.88 50.67
C GLY A 1 14.07 -8.55 51.42
N LEU A 2 13.46 -7.42 51.12
CA LEU A 2 12.15 -7.03 51.63
C LEU A 2 11.11 -8.05 51.15
N ARG A 3 10.18 -8.41 52.06
CA ARG A 3 9.06 -9.30 51.74
C ARG A 3 7.73 -8.58 51.95
N LEU A 4 6.77 -8.81 51.05
CA LEU A 4 5.42 -8.30 51.16
C LEU A 4 4.56 -9.34 51.86
N LEU A 5 4.03 -8.97 53.03
CA LEU A 5 3.20 -9.86 53.84
C LEU A 5 1.77 -9.34 53.87
N THR A 6 0.82 -10.19 53.57
CA THR A 6 -0.60 -9.93 53.85
C THR A 6 -0.92 -10.54 55.22
N THR A 7 -1.38 -9.70 56.15
CA THR A 7 -1.66 -10.13 57.52
C THR A 7 -3.14 -10.06 57.83
N TYR A 8 -3.68 -11.16 58.30
CA TYR A 8 -5.06 -11.26 58.80
C TYR A 8 -4.99 -11.40 60.33
N LYS A 9 -5.84 -10.64 61.03
CA LYS A 9 -5.96 -10.71 62.49
C LYS A 9 -7.41 -10.93 62.89
N SER A 10 -7.66 -11.83 63.80
CA SER A 10 -8.98 -12.11 64.35
C SER A 10 -8.94 -12.15 65.86
N PRO A 11 -9.89 -11.56 66.59
CA PRO A 11 -9.94 -11.68 68.01
C PRO A 11 -10.27 -13.12 68.45
N LEU A 12 -9.65 -13.54 69.52
CA LEU A 12 -9.99 -14.77 70.23
C LEU A 12 -10.83 -14.39 71.45
N TYR A 13 -11.92 -15.09 71.63
CA TYR A 13 -12.86 -14.87 72.75
C TYR A 13 -12.79 -16.00 73.75
N ASP A 14 -12.94 -15.71 75.03
CA ASP A 14 -13.11 -16.66 76.12
C ASP A 14 -14.55 -17.16 76.14
N ILE A 15 -14.85 -18.17 76.99
CA ILE A 15 -16.19 -18.79 77.16
C ILE A 15 -17.28 -17.77 77.53
N ASP A 16 -16.84 -16.74 78.27
CA ASP A 16 -17.72 -15.63 78.72
C ASP A 16 -17.87 -14.50 77.75
N GLY A 17 -17.28 -14.63 76.47
CA GLY A 17 -17.36 -13.65 75.40
C GLY A 17 -16.37 -12.50 75.54
N SER A 18 -15.49 -12.48 76.55
CA SER A 18 -14.45 -11.50 76.66
C SER A 18 -13.31 -11.78 75.69
N VAL A 19 -12.62 -10.72 75.19
CA VAL A 19 -11.47 -10.88 74.29
C VAL A 19 -10.27 -11.38 75.10
N MET A 20 -9.89 -12.63 74.84
CA MET A 20 -8.74 -13.27 75.46
C MET A 20 -7.43 -12.91 74.74
N GLY A 21 -7.49 -12.61 73.42
CA GLY A 21 -6.29 -12.30 72.61
C GLY A 21 -6.60 -12.11 71.15
N THR A 22 -5.57 -12.09 70.35
CA THR A 22 -5.71 -12.07 68.90
C THR A 22 -4.85 -13.14 68.27
N VAL A 23 -5.38 -13.80 67.23
CA VAL A 23 -4.62 -14.67 66.34
C VAL A 23 -4.35 -13.93 65.02
N GLY A 24 -3.13 -13.99 64.54
CA GLY A 24 -2.74 -13.39 63.27
C GLY A 24 -2.05 -14.41 62.40
N VAL A 25 -2.37 -14.35 61.09
CA VAL A 25 -1.69 -15.12 60.04
C VAL A 25 -1.06 -14.13 59.08
N ALA A 26 0.21 -14.31 58.78
CA ALA A 26 0.95 -13.54 57.77
C ALA A 26 1.30 -14.46 56.60
N ILE A 27 0.88 -14.08 55.41
CA ILE A 27 1.14 -14.81 54.18
C ILE A 27 2.15 -13.99 53.36
N ASP A 28 3.25 -14.60 52.96
CA ASP A 28 4.22 -13.98 52.06
C ASP A 28 3.64 -14.00 50.62
N VAL A 29 3.28 -12.83 50.12
CA VAL A 29 2.68 -12.64 48.77
C VAL A 29 3.66 -11.95 47.83
N THR A 30 4.95 -11.90 48.16
CA THR A 30 5.97 -11.17 47.39
C THR A 30 6.02 -11.67 45.95
N ARG A 31 6.16 -12.98 45.74
CA ARG A 31 6.25 -13.57 44.39
C ARG A 31 4.98 -13.39 43.57
N GLU A 32 3.84 -13.50 44.19
CA GLU A 32 2.53 -13.29 43.54
C GLU A 32 2.43 -11.86 43.04
N ARG A 33 2.78 -10.89 43.86
CA ARG A 33 2.78 -9.46 43.47
C ARG A 33 3.79 -9.14 42.42
N GLU A 34 5.01 -9.63 42.51
CA GLU A 34 6.04 -9.44 41.50
C GLU A 34 5.59 -10.00 40.12
N TYR A 35 4.97 -11.18 40.13
CA TYR A 35 4.45 -11.80 38.90
C TYR A 35 3.29 -11.01 38.29
N GLN A 36 2.35 -10.55 39.10
CA GLN A 36 1.24 -9.70 38.65
C GLN A 36 1.74 -8.38 38.06
N GLU A 37 2.69 -7.70 38.73
CA GLU A 37 3.29 -6.46 38.25
C GLU A 37 4.09 -6.66 36.95
N GLU A 38 4.75 -7.80 36.78
CA GLU A 38 5.43 -8.15 35.54
C GLU A 38 4.44 -8.37 34.42
N LEU A 39 3.32 -9.07 34.64
CA LEU A 39 2.26 -9.27 33.67
C LEU A 39 1.65 -7.94 33.22
N ILE A 40 1.34 -7.04 34.18
CA ILE A 40 0.82 -5.71 33.90
C ILE A 40 1.81 -4.94 33.02
N ARG A 41 3.09 -4.87 33.43
CA ARG A 41 4.12 -4.19 32.61
C ARG A 41 4.26 -4.74 31.21
N LYS A 42 4.23 -6.07 31.05
CA LYS A 42 4.26 -6.70 29.71
C LYS A 42 3.03 -6.34 28.90
N SER A 43 1.85 -6.35 29.51
CA SER A 43 0.60 -5.96 28.86
C SER A 43 0.65 -4.50 28.38
N ASP A 44 1.04 -3.57 29.27
CA ASP A 44 1.13 -2.15 28.97
C ASP A 44 2.16 -1.87 27.85
N MET A 45 3.29 -2.58 27.88
CA MET A 45 4.31 -2.48 26.83
C MET A 45 3.75 -2.95 25.46
N LEU A 46 3.06 -4.09 25.43
CA LEU A 46 2.46 -4.61 24.19
C LEU A 46 1.37 -3.66 23.66
N GLU A 47 0.54 -3.13 24.54
CA GLU A 47 -0.50 -2.15 24.16
C GLU A 47 0.13 -0.85 23.63
N SER A 48 1.17 -0.35 24.31
CA SER A 48 1.91 0.82 23.85
C SER A 48 2.51 0.59 22.46
N LEU A 49 3.20 -0.53 22.24
CA LEU A 49 3.74 -0.88 20.93
C LEU A 49 2.64 -0.95 19.86
N PHE A 50 1.54 -1.63 20.17
CA PHE A 50 0.42 -1.78 19.24
C PHE A 50 -0.23 -0.44 18.85
N THR A 51 -0.30 0.51 19.78
CA THR A 51 -0.92 1.82 19.54
C THR A 51 0.01 2.84 18.90
N THR A 52 1.33 2.73 19.14
CA THR A 52 2.34 3.69 18.62
C THR A 52 2.96 3.27 17.30
N MET A 53 2.69 2.06 16.81
CA MET A 53 3.18 1.62 15.49
C MET A 53 2.57 2.49 14.38
N ASP A 54 3.40 2.96 13.45
CA ASP A 54 2.97 3.66 12.22
C ASP A 54 2.34 2.70 11.21
N CYS A 55 2.48 1.39 11.40
CA CYS A 55 1.85 0.35 10.61
C CYS A 55 0.45 0.07 11.15
N GLY A 56 -0.56 0.15 10.28
CA GLY A 56 -1.92 -0.27 10.60
C GLY A 56 -1.99 -1.78 10.82
N VAL A 57 -2.61 -2.19 11.92
CA VAL A 57 -2.87 -3.61 12.20
C VAL A 57 -4.35 -3.80 12.46
N ILE A 58 -4.96 -4.72 11.70
CA ILE A 58 -6.37 -5.09 11.86
C ILE A 58 -6.49 -6.61 11.84
N THR A 59 -7.22 -7.16 12.81
CA THR A 59 -7.54 -8.59 12.88
C THR A 59 -9.05 -8.75 12.71
N HIS A 60 -9.44 -9.59 11.77
CA HIS A 60 -10.85 -9.81 11.43
C HIS A 60 -11.11 -11.28 11.10
N SER A 61 -12.39 -11.70 11.12
CA SER A 61 -12.83 -13.02 10.66
C SER A 61 -12.48 -13.25 9.18
N LEU A 62 -12.41 -14.51 8.76
CA LEU A 62 -12.08 -14.86 7.37
C LEU A 62 -13.03 -14.26 6.34
N ASP A 63 -14.31 -14.10 6.70
CA ASP A 63 -15.31 -13.46 5.85
C ASP A 63 -15.23 -11.93 5.82
N GLY A 64 -14.36 -11.33 6.65
CA GLY A 64 -14.17 -9.88 6.74
C GLY A 64 -15.28 -9.11 7.47
N ARG A 65 -16.26 -9.80 8.06
CA ARG A 65 -17.44 -9.17 8.65
C ARG A 65 -17.32 -8.84 10.14
N ARG A 66 -16.38 -9.45 10.85
CA ARG A 66 -16.19 -9.25 12.29
C ARG A 66 -14.76 -8.76 12.55
N ILE A 67 -14.62 -7.56 13.08
CA ILE A 67 -13.33 -7.01 13.50
C ILE A 67 -13.06 -7.38 14.94
N LEU A 68 -11.95 -8.06 15.19
CA LEU A 68 -11.51 -8.51 16.49
C LEU A 68 -10.62 -7.48 17.18
N SER A 69 -9.67 -6.92 16.43
CA SER A 69 -8.79 -5.85 16.92
C SER A 69 -8.39 -4.91 15.79
N VAL A 70 -8.13 -3.65 16.14
CA VAL A 70 -7.65 -2.61 15.22
C VAL A 70 -6.82 -1.61 16.02
N ASN A 71 -5.64 -1.23 15.52
CA ASN A 71 -4.84 -0.19 16.14
C ASN A 71 -5.16 1.20 15.57
N ARG A 72 -4.61 2.23 16.19
CA ARG A 72 -4.84 3.63 15.81
C ARG A 72 -4.41 3.93 14.37
N ALA A 73 -3.26 3.41 13.95
CA ALA A 73 -2.76 3.61 12.60
C ALA A 73 -3.71 3.04 11.54
N ALA A 74 -4.26 1.84 11.77
CA ALA A 74 -5.23 1.25 10.86
C ALA A 74 -6.53 2.09 10.78
N LEU A 75 -7.02 2.61 11.90
CA LEU A 75 -8.18 3.51 11.91
C LEU A 75 -7.92 4.76 11.08
N ASN A 76 -6.75 5.39 11.25
CA ASN A 76 -6.37 6.59 10.51
C ASN A 76 -6.28 6.31 9.00
N ILE A 77 -5.64 5.19 8.59
CA ILE A 77 -5.51 4.78 7.18
C ILE A 77 -6.90 4.53 6.56
N LEU A 78 -7.81 3.92 7.32
CA LEU A 78 -9.16 3.61 6.85
C LEU A 78 -10.13 4.80 6.96
N GLY A 79 -9.73 5.88 7.63
CA GLY A 79 -10.51 7.11 7.78
C GLY A 79 -11.59 7.07 8.86
N PHE A 80 -11.40 6.24 9.88
CA PHE A 80 -12.32 6.14 11.01
C PHE A 80 -11.71 6.73 12.28
N SER A 81 -12.53 7.45 13.05
CA SER A 81 -12.09 8.07 14.30
C SER A 81 -12.01 7.06 15.45
N THR A 82 -12.88 6.04 15.44
CA THR A 82 -12.99 5.02 16.48
C THR A 82 -13.26 3.65 15.88
N ARG A 83 -13.02 2.61 16.69
CA ARG A 83 -13.40 1.23 16.34
C ARG A 83 -14.91 1.08 16.16
N ASP A 84 -15.70 1.75 17.00
CA ASP A 84 -17.16 1.65 16.94
C ASP A 84 -17.70 2.27 15.65
N ALA A 85 -17.18 3.42 15.22
CA ALA A 85 -17.50 4.00 13.92
C ALA A 85 -17.16 3.08 12.74
N LEU A 86 -16.08 2.31 12.87
CA LEU A 86 -15.71 1.29 11.91
C LEU A 86 -16.69 0.11 11.91
N LEU A 87 -17.23 -0.30 13.07
CA LEU A 87 -18.20 -1.39 13.20
C LEU A 87 -19.60 -0.98 12.73
N ASP A 88 -20.01 0.25 12.99
CA ASP A 88 -21.35 0.79 12.64
C ASP A 88 -21.53 0.99 11.13
N ALA A 89 -20.44 1.03 10.35
CA ALA A 89 -20.49 1.21 8.91
C ALA A 89 -21.05 0.02 8.12
N GLY A 90 -21.66 -0.98 8.78
CA GLY A 90 -22.38 -2.09 8.14
C GLY A 90 -21.48 -3.05 7.35
N PHE A 91 -20.53 -3.69 7.93
CA PHE A 91 -19.19 -3.84 7.52
C PHE A 91 -18.84 -5.09 6.70
N ASP A 92 -18.45 -4.91 5.45
CA ASP A 92 -17.48 -5.71 4.72
C ASP A 92 -16.24 -4.82 4.49
N LEU A 93 -15.14 -5.07 5.23
CA LEU A 93 -13.92 -4.26 5.24
C LEU A 93 -13.36 -4.02 3.83
N ILE A 94 -13.44 -5.03 2.96
CA ILE A 94 -12.95 -4.93 1.59
C ILE A 94 -13.94 -4.14 0.74
N ALA A 95 -15.22 -4.40 0.86
CA ALA A 95 -16.24 -3.73 0.05
C ALA A 95 -16.30 -2.23 0.33
N SER A 96 -16.12 -1.82 1.60
CA SER A 96 -16.30 -0.43 2.03
C SER A 96 -15.04 0.44 1.89
N THR A 97 -13.84 -0.14 1.99
CA THR A 97 -12.59 0.65 2.04
C THR A 97 -11.67 0.46 0.85
N VAL A 98 -11.72 -0.69 0.17
CA VAL A 98 -10.80 -1.00 -0.93
C VAL A 98 -11.34 -0.44 -2.25
N GLU A 99 -10.44 0.12 -3.08
CA GLU A 99 -10.79 0.58 -4.42
C GLU A 99 -11.35 -0.56 -5.28
N GLU A 100 -12.37 -0.27 -6.10
CA GLU A 100 -13.16 -1.28 -6.81
C GLU A 100 -12.28 -2.26 -7.63
N GLY A 101 -11.30 -1.74 -8.35
CA GLY A 101 -10.40 -2.55 -9.18
C GLY A 101 -9.48 -3.50 -8.41
N ASP A 102 -9.34 -3.31 -7.09
CA ASP A 102 -8.44 -4.13 -6.25
C ASP A 102 -9.21 -5.14 -5.37
N LYS A 103 -10.56 -5.03 -5.28
CA LYS A 103 -11.39 -5.85 -4.38
C LYS A 103 -11.32 -7.34 -4.66
N SER A 104 -11.47 -7.75 -5.93
CA SER A 104 -11.42 -9.16 -6.32
C SER A 104 -10.07 -9.77 -6.00
N ARG A 105 -8.99 -9.10 -6.41
CA ARG A 105 -7.62 -9.55 -6.17
C ARG A 105 -7.32 -9.73 -4.69
N LEU A 106 -7.76 -8.80 -3.84
CA LEU A 106 -7.56 -8.92 -2.39
C LEU A 106 -8.37 -10.07 -1.78
N ARG A 107 -9.63 -10.29 -2.23
CA ARG A 107 -10.45 -11.43 -1.79
C ARG A 107 -9.83 -12.77 -2.19
N ASP A 108 -9.33 -12.88 -3.42
CA ASP A 108 -8.71 -14.10 -3.91
C ASP A 108 -7.41 -14.39 -3.16
N CYS A 109 -6.65 -13.36 -2.83
CA CYS A 109 -5.47 -13.42 -2.00
C CYS A 109 -5.79 -13.99 -0.60
N ILE A 110 -6.82 -13.49 0.07
CA ILE A 110 -7.26 -14.01 1.38
C ILE A 110 -7.73 -15.46 1.26
N ARG A 111 -8.49 -15.81 0.21
CA ARG A 111 -9.00 -17.15 -0.02
C ARG A 111 -7.91 -18.18 -0.34
N SER A 112 -6.76 -17.75 -0.85
CA SER A 112 -5.62 -18.62 -1.14
C SER A 112 -4.90 -19.10 0.13
N LEU A 113 -5.04 -18.37 1.24
CA LEU A 113 -4.49 -18.75 2.55
C LEU A 113 -5.38 -19.80 3.19
N LYS A 114 -4.80 -20.90 3.68
CA LYS A 114 -5.54 -22.06 4.22
C LYS A 114 -5.11 -22.46 5.61
N ASP A 115 -3.81 -22.40 5.86
CA ASP A 115 -3.21 -22.93 7.07
C ASP A 115 -2.74 -21.82 8.00
N GLU A 116 -2.70 -22.14 9.30
CA GLU A 116 -2.14 -21.22 10.29
C GLU A 116 -0.69 -20.88 9.95
N GLY A 117 -0.38 -19.58 9.94
CA GLY A 117 0.94 -19.08 9.59
C GLY A 117 1.09 -18.67 8.12
N ASP A 118 0.17 -19.11 7.24
CA ASP A 118 0.14 -18.65 5.86
C ASP A 118 0.11 -17.14 5.81
N SER A 119 0.95 -16.56 4.93
CA SER A 119 0.99 -15.11 4.75
C SER A 119 1.28 -14.73 3.31
N LEU A 120 0.71 -13.61 2.87
CA LEU A 120 0.90 -13.09 1.53
C LEU A 120 0.99 -11.56 1.55
N GLY A 121 2.04 -11.03 0.90
CA GLY A 121 2.18 -9.59 0.66
C GLY A 121 1.31 -9.16 -0.52
N ILE A 122 0.61 -8.04 -0.38
CA ILE A 122 -0.23 -7.47 -1.43
C ILE A 122 -0.22 -5.95 -1.37
N ALA A 123 -0.10 -5.32 -2.54
CA ALA A 123 -0.31 -3.88 -2.70
C ALA A 123 -1.71 -3.63 -3.28
N TYR A 124 -2.45 -2.68 -2.71
CA TYR A 124 -3.79 -2.30 -3.15
C TYR A 124 -4.10 -0.86 -2.73
N ARG A 125 -5.18 -0.32 -3.26
CA ARG A 125 -5.59 1.05 -2.98
C ARG A 125 -6.79 1.06 -2.03
N VAL A 126 -6.77 2.03 -1.11
CA VAL A 126 -7.86 2.31 -0.18
C VAL A 126 -8.45 3.66 -0.52
N ARG A 127 -9.77 3.74 -0.61
CA ARG A 127 -10.50 4.99 -0.75
C ARG A 127 -10.83 5.53 0.63
N HIS A 128 -10.12 6.57 1.01
CA HIS A 128 -10.37 7.27 2.28
C HIS A 128 -11.68 8.07 2.20
N PRO A 129 -12.44 8.23 3.28
CA PRO A 129 -13.73 8.96 3.29
C PRO A 129 -13.64 10.42 2.82
N ASP A 130 -12.49 11.06 2.92
CA ASP A 130 -12.25 12.41 2.39
C ASP A 130 -12.04 12.46 0.87
N GLY A 131 -12.14 11.32 0.19
CA GLY A 131 -12.00 11.18 -1.26
C GLY A 131 -10.57 10.87 -1.74
N ARG A 132 -9.56 10.92 -0.87
CA ARG A 132 -8.18 10.56 -1.24
C ARG A 132 -8.06 9.08 -1.53
N LEU A 133 -7.19 8.75 -2.48
CA LEU A 133 -6.81 7.38 -2.80
C LEU A 133 -5.43 7.10 -2.17
N LEU A 134 -5.41 6.18 -1.22
CA LEU A 134 -4.19 5.78 -0.53
C LEU A 134 -3.62 4.51 -1.16
N TYR A 135 -2.31 4.46 -1.35
CA TYR A 135 -1.57 3.29 -1.80
C TYR A 135 -1.07 2.51 -0.58
N ILE A 136 -1.61 1.33 -0.38
CA ILE A 136 -1.29 0.50 0.77
C ILE A 136 -0.41 -0.67 0.33
N MET A 137 0.74 -0.81 0.96
CA MET A 137 1.51 -2.04 0.96
C MET A 137 1.08 -2.84 2.17
N GLY A 138 0.50 -4.01 1.96
CA GLY A 138 -0.06 -4.82 3.02
C GLY A 138 0.53 -6.23 3.07
N ASN A 139 0.34 -6.86 4.21
CA ASN A 139 0.53 -8.29 4.39
C ASN A 139 -0.71 -8.85 5.07
N VAL A 140 -1.20 -9.96 4.57
CA VAL A 140 -2.30 -10.73 5.16
C VAL A 140 -1.73 -12.01 5.71
N LYS A 141 -1.99 -12.31 6.97
CA LYS A 141 -1.53 -13.53 7.64
C LYS A 141 -2.68 -14.22 8.34
N LEU A 142 -2.77 -15.54 8.20
CA LEU A 142 -3.66 -16.36 9.02
C LEU A 142 -3.03 -16.63 10.38
N VAL A 143 -3.76 -16.33 11.43
CA VAL A 143 -3.35 -16.58 12.81
C VAL A 143 -4.48 -17.25 13.58
N ARG A 144 -4.14 -18.06 14.57
CA ARG A 144 -5.12 -18.66 15.47
C ARG A 144 -5.39 -17.76 16.66
N MET A 145 -6.66 -17.51 16.93
CA MET A 145 -7.12 -16.82 18.14
C MET A 145 -8.16 -17.71 18.83
N GLY A 146 -7.74 -18.37 19.93
CA GLY A 146 -8.53 -19.43 20.54
C GLY A 146 -8.69 -20.61 19.56
N GLU A 147 -9.91 -21.02 19.25
CA GLU A 147 -10.19 -22.10 18.32
C GLU A 147 -10.40 -21.63 16.87
N GLU A 148 -10.50 -20.33 16.62
CA GLU A 148 -10.76 -19.78 15.29
C GLU A 148 -9.49 -19.37 14.55
N LEU A 149 -9.46 -19.62 13.22
CA LEU A 149 -8.53 -18.99 12.30
C LEU A 149 -9.07 -17.62 11.91
N VAL A 150 -8.22 -16.61 12.00
CA VAL A 150 -8.56 -15.21 11.67
C VAL A 150 -7.50 -14.60 10.78
N CYS A 151 -7.89 -13.60 10.02
CA CYS A 151 -6.99 -12.80 9.20
C CYS A 151 -6.40 -11.66 10.02
N ARG A 152 -5.08 -11.57 10.05
CA ARG A 152 -4.37 -10.37 10.52
C ARG A 152 -3.77 -9.65 9.33
N ARG A 153 -4.17 -8.41 9.14
CA ARG A 153 -3.67 -7.55 8.06
C ARG A 153 -2.76 -6.48 8.63
N PHE A 154 -1.65 -6.27 7.95
CA PHE A 154 -0.75 -5.15 8.18
C PHE A 154 -0.92 -4.17 7.03
N LEU A 155 -1.03 -2.89 7.35
CA LEU A 155 -1.32 -1.80 6.41
C LEU A 155 -0.20 -0.76 6.55
N LEU A 156 0.59 -0.59 5.51
CA LEU A 156 1.58 0.48 5.43
C LEU A 156 1.13 1.47 4.36
N ASP A 157 0.87 2.70 4.74
CA ASP A 157 0.58 3.77 3.80
C ASP A 157 1.88 4.20 3.11
N CYS A 158 1.99 3.92 1.82
CA CYS A 158 3.13 4.28 0.98
C CYS A 158 2.74 5.35 -0.08
N THR A 159 1.64 6.08 0.15
CA THR A 159 1.11 7.06 -0.81
C THR A 159 2.14 8.13 -1.13
N ALA A 160 2.75 8.74 -0.12
CA ALA A 160 3.75 9.80 -0.31
C ALA A 160 4.97 9.29 -1.11
N GLN A 161 5.45 8.09 -0.81
CA GLN A 161 6.55 7.46 -1.55
C GLN A 161 6.16 7.21 -3.01
N LYS A 162 4.96 6.67 -3.25
CA LYS A 162 4.46 6.39 -4.61
C LYS A 162 4.28 7.66 -5.43
N GLU A 163 3.75 8.71 -4.84
CA GLU A 163 3.61 10.01 -5.48
C GLU A 163 4.95 10.65 -5.81
N GLN A 164 5.95 10.48 -4.94
CA GLN A 164 7.30 10.96 -5.19
C GLN A 164 7.96 10.19 -6.35
N GLU A 165 7.92 8.85 -6.34
CA GLU A 165 8.41 8.01 -7.43
C GLU A 165 7.79 8.41 -8.78
N GLN A 166 6.47 8.63 -8.82
CA GLN A 166 5.77 9.06 -10.02
C GLN A 166 6.16 10.48 -10.47
N ARG A 167 6.42 11.40 -9.54
CA ARG A 167 6.91 12.75 -9.86
C ARG A 167 8.30 12.69 -10.47
N GLU A 168 9.21 11.96 -9.84
CA GLU A 168 10.58 11.79 -10.32
C GLU A 168 10.61 11.16 -11.72
N GLN A 169 9.79 10.13 -11.95
CA GLN A 169 9.67 9.50 -13.26
C GLN A 169 9.15 10.48 -14.34
N ARG A 170 8.08 11.24 -14.03
CA ARG A 170 7.55 12.25 -14.97
C ARG A 170 8.55 13.37 -15.26
N GLU A 171 9.32 13.79 -14.25
CA GLU A 171 10.36 14.79 -14.44
C GLU A 171 11.50 14.24 -15.31
N GLN A 172 11.87 13.00 -15.14
CA GLN A 172 12.89 12.34 -15.97
C GLN A 172 12.42 12.21 -17.43
N GLU A 173 11.18 11.75 -17.65
CA GLU A 173 10.57 11.69 -18.98
C GLU A 173 10.52 13.08 -19.62
N ARG A 174 10.10 14.12 -18.87
CA ARG A 174 10.07 15.50 -19.37
C ARG A 174 11.47 16.00 -19.74
N ARG A 175 12.49 15.75 -18.91
CA ARG A 175 13.88 16.13 -19.21
C ARG A 175 14.40 15.44 -20.47
N GLN A 176 14.07 14.17 -20.69
CA GLN A 176 14.42 13.46 -21.90
C GLN A 176 13.80 14.13 -23.13
N LEU A 177 12.51 14.46 -23.07
CA LEU A 177 11.83 15.16 -24.17
C LEU A 177 12.42 16.56 -24.42
N GLU A 178 12.73 17.33 -23.37
CA GLU A 178 13.37 18.64 -23.46
C GLU A 178 14.76 18.54 -24.12
N LEU A 179 15.54 17.50 -23.77
CA LEU A 179 16.86 17.26 -24.42
C LEU A 179 16.71 16.92 -25.89
N ILE A 180 15.76 16.05 -26.26
CA ILE A 180 15.48 15.73 -27.66
C ILE A 180 15.06 17.00 -28.41
N GLN A 181 14.19 17.81 -27.85
CA GLN A 181 13.77 19.08 -28.45
C GLN A 181 14.95 20.07 -28.59
N ALA A 182 15.81 20.19 -27.56
CA ALA A 182 16.97 21.08 -27.61
C ALA A 182 17.99 20.64 -28.68
N LEU A 183 18.22 19.34 -28.84
CA LEU A 183 19.09 18.78 -29.87
C LEU A 183 18.50 18.95 -31.28
N SER A 184 17.18 19.11 -31.38
CA SER A 184 16.48 19.19 -32.66
C SER A 184 16.34 20.59 -33.24
N VAL A 185 16.85 21.63 -32.57
CA VAL A 185 16.73 23.04 -33.01
C VAL A 185 17.25 23.27 -34.45
N ASP A 186 18.28 22.54 -34.85
CA ASP A 186 18.90 22.65 -36.17
C ASP A 186 18.27 21.72 -37.24
N TYR A 187 17.32 20.87 -36.82
CA TYR A 187 16.69 19.92 -37.70
C TYR A 187 15.30 20.39 -38.16
N ARG A 188 15.01 20.23 -39.46
CA ARG A 188 13.70 20.59 -40.03
C ARG A 188 12.60 19.63 -39.64
N LEU A 189 12.94 18.38 -39.34
CA LEU A 189 12.03 17.31 -38.95
C LEU A 189 12.72 16.42 -37.91
N VAL A 190 12.06 16.21 -36.77
CA VAL A 190 12.40 15.20 -35.80
C VAL A 190 11.14 14.42 -35.45
N TYR A 191 11.22 13.11 -35.51
CA TYR A 191 10.12 12.25 -35.11
C TYR A 191 10.61 11.08 -34.28
N PHE A 192 9.69 10.56 -33.48
CA PHE A 192 9.87 9.35 -32.67
C PHE A 192 9.25 8.18 -33.42
N LEU A 193 9.97 7.07 -33.50
CA LEU A 193 9.48 5.80 -34.04
C LEU A 193 9.53 4.74 -32.96
N ASP A 194 8.40 4.12 -32.67
CA ASP A 194 8.29 2.94 -31.85
C ASP A 194 8.53 1.70 -32.74
N LEU A 195 9.66 1.04 -32.54
CA LEU A 195 10.07 -0.11 -33.37
C LEU A 195 9.20 -1.36 -33.14
N ASP A 196 8.59 -1.49 -31.94
CA ASP A 196 7.73 -2.64 -31.63
C ASP A 196 6.36 -2.54 -32.35
N THR A 197 5.83 -1.32 -32.42
CA THR A 197 4.52 -1.07 -33.02
C THR A 197 4.58 -0.56 -34.47
N GLY A 198 5.74 -0.14 -34.94
CA GLY A 198 5.93 0.50 -36.24
C GLY A 198 5.24 1.85 -36.37
N ARG A 199 4.86 2.48 -35.26
CA ARG A 199 4.14 3.77 -35.22
C ARG A 199 5.10 4.89 -34.87
N GLY A 200 4.97 6.00 -35.61
CA GLY A 200 5.76 7.20 -35.40
C GLY A 200 4.89 8.41 -35.04
N ALA A 201 5.50 9.36 -34.29
CA ALA A 201 4.93 10.66 -34.01
C ALA A 201 5.96 11.76 -34.24
N PRO A 202 5.60 12.88 -34.90
CA PRO A 202 6.53 13.99 -35.06
C PRO A 202 6.73 14.69 -33.70
N LEU A 203 7.98 14.91 -33.34
CA LEU A 203 8.38 15.69 -32.16
C LEU A 203 8.61 17.16 -32.52
N GLN A 204 9.13 17.43 -33.73
CA GLN A 204 9.36 18.77 -34.24
C GLN A 204 9.21 18.79 -35.75
N MET A 205 8.55 19.83 -36.28
CA MET A 205 8.40 20.08 -37.70
C MET A 205 8.62 21.56 -37.98
N ALA A 206 9.44 21.86 -39.02
CA ALA A 206 9.57 23.22 -39.53
C ALA A 206 8.38 23.58 -40.42
N GLU A 207 8.09 24.87 -40.57
CA GLU A 207 7.05 25.36 -41.49
C GLU A 207 7.27 24.84 -42.92
N GLY A 208 6.21 24.35 -43.54
CA GLY A 208 6.22 23.83 -44.92
C GLY A 208 6.38 22.31 -45.04
N VAL A 209 6.70 21.58 -43.95
CA VAL A 209 6.77 20.11 -43.92
C VAL A 209 5.44 19.47 -43.44
N GLU A 210 4.55 20.31 -42.91
CA GLU A 210 3.30 19.84 -42.26
C GLU A 210 2.36 19.07 -43.21
N GLN A 211 2.27 19.42 -44.49
CA GLN A 211 1.32 18.76 -45.42
C GLN A 211 1.76 17.34 -45.77
N ALA A 212 3.05 17.12 -46.03
CA ALA A 212 3.58 15.79 -46.37
C ALA A 212 3.52 14.79 -45.23
N LEU A 213 3.54 15.31 -43.96
CA LEU A 213 3.52 14.48 -42.75
C LEU A 213 2.15 14.42 -42.04
N MET A 214 1.11 14.99 -42.62
CA MET A 214 -0.27 14.85 -42.11
C MET A 214 -0.68 13.37 -41.91
N ALA A 215 -0.14 12.48 -42.73
CA ALA A 215 -0.38 11.05 -42.65
C ALA A 215 0.10 10.42 -41.33
N PHE A 216 1.21 10.92 -40.72
CA PHE A 216 1.67 10.45 -39.41
C PHE A 216 0.69 10.77 -38.26
N ARG A 217 -0.05 11.87 -38.36
CA ARG A 217 -1.08 12.23 -37.38
C ARG A 217 -2.32 11.32 -37.44
N GLN A 218 -2.50 10.58 -38.52
CA GLN A 218 -3.66 9.70 -38.73
C GLN A 218 -3.44 8.25 -38.28
N GLY A 219 -2.30 7.94 -37.64
CA GLY A 219 -2.00 6.60 -37.10
C GLY A 219 -1.66 5.56 -38.17
N ARG A 220 -1.28 5.98 -39.39
CA ARG A 220 -0.74 5.11 -40.44
C ARG A 220 0.63 4.54 -40.00
N PRO A 221 1.03 3.38 -40.55
CA PRO A 221 2.38 2.86 -40.34
C PRO A 221 3.44 3.87 -40.77
N PHE A 222 4.58 3.86 -40.04
CA PHE A 222 5.69 4.76 -40.33
C PHE A 222 6.18 4.65 -41.77
N GLN A 223 6.32 3.44 -42.28
CA GLN A 223 6.81 3.19 -43.63
C GLN A 223 5.95 3.83 -44.72
N ASP A 224 4.62 3.65 -44.63
CA ASP A 224 3.69 4.23 -45.61
C ASP A 224 3.77 5.76 -45.62
N SER A 225 3.91 6.34 -44.44
CA SER A 225 4.00 7.80 -44.29
C SER A 225 5.35 8.35 -44.74
N MET A 226 6.41 7.57 -44.59
CA MET A 226 7.75 7.93 -45.06
C MET A 226 7.89 7.84 -46.56
N GLU A 227 7.26 6.83 -47.18
CA GLU A 227 7.19 6.72 -48.66
C GLU A 227 6.48 7.94 -49.29
N ASP A 228 5.32 8.32 -48.76
CA ASP A 228 4.60 9.51 -49.22
C ASP A 228 5.47 10.78 -49.06
N TYR A 229 6.18 10.92 -47.95
CA TYR A 229 7.09 12.05 -47.72
C TYR A 229 8.27 12.06 -48.72
N ILE A 230 8.88 10.91 -48.97
CA ILE A 230 10.01 10.79 -49.92
C ILE A 230 9.56 11.19 -51.30
N ASP A 231 8.38 10.75 -51.73
CA ASP A 231 7.85 11.03 -53.06
C ASP A 231 7.43 12.49 -53.25
N GLU A 232 6.88 13.12 -52.22
CA GLU A 232 6.35 14.48 -52.33
C GLU A 232 7.37 15.58 -52.00
N ALA A 233 8.26 15.35 -50.99
CA ALA A 233 9.06 16.42 -50.42
C ALA A 233 10.58 16.26 -50.64
N VAL A 234 11.07 15.08 -51.06
CA VAL A 234 12.51 14.83 -51.20
C VAL A 234 12.96 14.99 -52.67
N CYS A 235 14.15 15.62 -52.84
CA CYS A 235 14.76 15.79 -54.16
C CYS A 235 14.95 14.41 -54.83
N PRO A 236 14.66 14.27 -56.15
CA PRO A 236 14.74 12.98 -56.83
C PRO A 236 16.08 12.26 -56.68
N ASP A 237 17.18 13.00 -56.60
CA ASP A 237 18.54 12.45 -56.49
C ASP A 237 18.81 11.79 -55.11
N ASP A 238 18.11 12.21 -54.05
CA ASP A 238 18.30 11.76 -52.69
C ASP A 238 17.26 10.69 -52.26
N ARG A 239 16.22 10.47 -53.07
CA ARG A 239 15.10 9.58 -52.70
C ARG A 239 15.51 8.16 -52.40
N GLU A 240 16.39 7.59 -53.22
CA GLU A 240 16.83 6.21 -53.09
C GLU A 240 17.69 6.01 -51.84
N ALA A 241 18.60 6.95 -51.57
CA ALA A 241 19.42 6.92 -50.36
C ALA A 241 18.58 7.00 -49.06
N LEU A 242 17.52 7.84 -49.07
CA LEU A 242 16.64 7.99 -47.95
C LEU A 242 15.72 6.77 -47.73
N ARG A 243 15.22 6.14 -48.81
CA ARG A 243 14.47 4.88 -48.70
C ARG A 243 15.30 3.78 -48.06
N GLN A 244 16.56 3.64 -48.48
CA GLN A 244 17.46 2.66 -47.88
C GLN A 244 17.73 2.94 -46.41
N ALA A 245 17.92 4.19 -46.04
CA ALA A 245 18.20 4.58 -44.62
C ALA A 245 16.97 4.41 -43.73
N CYS A 246 15.76 4.47 -44.25
CA CYS A 246 14.50 4.32 -43.53
C CYS A 246 13.88 2.92 -43.67
N SER A 247 14.58 1.97 -44.28
CA SER A 247 14.09 0.59 -44.41
C SER A 247 14.06 -0.12 -43.06
N PRO A 248 13.16 -1.12 -42.83
CA PRO A 248 13.11 -1.89 -41.58
C PRO A 248 14.40 -2.62 -41.23
N GLU A 249 15.25 -2.87 -42.22
CA GLU A 249 16.53 -3.56 -42.07
C GLU A 249 17.65 -2.60 -41.65
N ALA A 250 17.44 -1.29 -41.82
CA ALA A 250 18.40 -0.24 -41.48
C ALA A 250 18.10 0.44 -40.11
N LEU A 251 16.86 0.30 -39.62
CA LEU A 251 16.38 0.79 -38.33
C LEU A 251 16.45 -0.30 -37.23
#